data_afe9672b6d33dc2b1fd65672c3d6af77
#
_entry.id   afe9672b6d33dc2b1fd65672c3d6af77
#
_cell.length_a   1.000
_cell.length_b   1.000
_cell.length_c   1.000
_cell.angle_alpha   90.00
_cell.angle_beta   90.00
_cell.angle_gamma   90.00
#
_symmetry.space_group_name_H-M   'P 1'
#
loop_
_entity.id
_entity.type
_entity.pdbx_description
1 polymer ?
#
loop_
_entity_poly.entity_id
_entity_poly.type
_entity_poly.pdbx_seq_one_letter_code
_entity_poly.pdbx_strand_id
1 'polypeptide(L)'
;MNKVLLDTNAYGAYLQGDQKVLNTLADADTTFISIFVLGELYTGFKGGIRETKNVEILHRFLRKTTVIILEATQETAEIFGTVKNSLKLAGPH
;
A
#
# COMPACT_ATOMS: atom_id res chain seq x y z
N MET A 1 -8.35 -3.01 16.49
CA MET A 1 -7.47 -2.14 15.69
C MET A 1 -7.11 -2.81 14.39
N ASN A 2 -7.47 -2.22 13.27
CA ASN A 2 -7.24 -2.81 11.95
C ASN A 2 -5.97 -2.25 11.32
N LYS A 3 -4.99 -3.11 11.12
CA LYS A 3 -3.76 -2.78 10.42
C LYS A 3 -3.72 -3.54 9.11
N VAL A 4 -3.31 -2.89 8.05
CA VAL A 4 -3.26 -3.47 6.71
C VAL A 4 -1.87 -3.29 6.14
N LEU A 5 -1.34 -4.35 5.53
CA LEU A 5 -0.11 -4.28 4.75
C LEU A 5 -0.51 -4.33 3.27
N LEU A 6 -0.25 -3.25 2.57
CA LEU A 6 -0.66 -3.09 1.19
C LEU A 6 0.46 -3.52 0.26
N ASP A 7 0.21 -4.56 -0.52
CA ASP A 7 1.18 -5.02 -1.53
C ASP A 7 0.91 -4.35 -2.88
N THR A 8 1.77 -4.64 -3.86
CA THR A 8 1.69 -4.04 -5.19
C THR A 8 0.38 -4.37 -5.89
N ASN A 9 -0.07 -5.61 -5.78
CA ASN A 9 -1.33 -6.05 -6.41
C ASN A 9 -2.54 -5.36 -5.77
N ALA A 10 -2.52 -5.25 -4.45
CA ALA A 10 -3.60 -4.59 -3.72
C ALA A 10 -3.68 -3.11 -4.08
N TYR A 11 -2.52 -2.44 -4.20
CA TYR A 11 -2.52 -1.03 -4.61
C TYR A 11 -3.05 -0.89 -6.04
N GLY A 12 -2.67 -1.80 -6.93
CA GLY A 12 -3.21 -1.81 -8.30
C GLY A 12 -4.72 -1.95 -8.32
N ALA A 13 -5.26 -2.83 -7.49
CA ALA A 13 -6.70 -2.99 -7.35
C ALA A 13 -7.36 -1.71 -6.79
N TYR A 14 -6.70 -1.05 -5.83
CA TYR A 14 -7.15 0.23 -5.31
C TYR A 14 -7.27 1.27 -6.43
N LEU A 15 -6.25 1.38 -7.30
CA LEU A 15 -6.27 2.30 -8.43
C LEU A 15 -7.43 2.03 -9.39
N GLN A 16 -7.81 0.76 -9.52
CA GLN A 16 -8.92 0.36 -10.40
C GLN A 16 -10.29 0.48 -9.74
N GLY A 17 -10.33 0.93 -8.48
CA GLY A 17 -11.57 1.11 -7.76
C GLY A 17 -12.18 -0.17 -7.23
N ASP A 18 -11.37 -1.21 -6.99
CA ASP A 18 -11.86 -2.45 -6.41
C ASP A 18 -12.53 -2.16 -5.05
N GLN A 19 -13.81 -2.48 -4.94
CA GLN A 19 -14.62 -2.11 -3.77
C GLN A 19 -14.15 -2.82 -2.50
N LYS A 20 -13.66 -4.03 -2.62
CA LYS A 20 -13.18 -4.81 -1.50
C LYS A 20 -11.94 -4.15 -0.87
N VAL A 21 -11.00 -3.73 -1.72
CA VAL A 21 -9.81 -3.02 -1.27
C VAL A 21 -10.19 -1.67 -0.67
N LEU A 22 -11.06 -0.93 -1.32
CA LEU A 22 -11.52 0.37 -0.82
C LEU A 22 -12.14 0.23 0.56
N ASN A 23 -13.00 -0.77 0.76
CA ASN A 23 -13.64 -1.00 2.05
C ASN A 23 -12.61 -1.39 3.12
N THR A 24 -11.66 -2.25 2.77
CA THR A 24 -10.61 -2.66 3.71
C THR A 24 -9.76 -1.47 4.14
N LEU A 25 -9.38 -0.62 3.21
CA LEU A 25 -8.58 0.56 3.52
C LEU A 25 -9.37 1.60 4.31
N ALA A 26 -10.66 1.74 4.03
CA ALA A 26 -11.52 2.66 4.77
C ALA A 26 -11.65 2.26 6.25
N ASP A 27 -11.65 0.97 6.52
CA ASP A 27 -11.77 0.44 7.88
C ASP A 27 -10.42 0.36 8.60
N ALA A 28 -9.32 0.53 7.90
CA ALA A 28 -8.00 0.40 8.49
C ALA A 28 -7.64 1.61 9.35
N ASP A 29 -7.15 1.36 10.56
CA ASP A 29 -6.58 2.40 11.40
C ASP A 29 -5.20 2.80 10.90
N THR A 30 -4.47 1.82 10.39
CA THR A 30 -3.13 2.04 9.84
C THR A 30 -2.95 1.18 8.60
N THR A 31 -2.44 1.80 7.54
CA THR A 31 -2.08 1.12 6.30
C THR A 31 -0.58 1.23 6.12
N PHE A 32 0.11 0.09 6.08
CA PHE A 32 1.55 0.04 5.85
C PHE A 32 1.82 -0.24 4.37
N ILE A 33 2.81 0.45 3.83
CA ILE A 33 3.32 0.19 2.48
C ILE A 33 4.85 0.24 2.54
N SER A 34 5.51 -0.80 2.03
CA SER A 34 6.96 -0.86 2.10
C SER A 34 7.63 -0.08 0.97
N ILE A 35 8.88 0.32 1.19
CA ILE A 35 9.65 0.98 0.13
C ILE A 35 9.84 0.08 -1.09
N PHE A 36 9.84 -1.25 -0.89
CA PHE A 36 9.96 -2.20 -2.00
C PHE A 36 8.71 -2.17 -2.89
N VAL A 37 7.54 -2.08 -2.27
CA VAL A 37 6.28 -1.92 -3.01
C VAL A 37 6.28 -0.59 -3.74
N LEU A 38 6.73 0.48 -3.09
CA LEU A 38 6.86 1.78 -3.76
C LEU A 38 7.76 1.70 -4.99
N GLY A 39 8.91 1.03 -4.85
CA GLY A 39 9.83 0.84 -5.98
C GLY A 39 9.16 0.11 -7.14
N GLU A 40 8.41 -0.94 -6.85
CA GLU A 40 7.67 -1.68 -7.87
C GLU A 40 6.60 -0.83 -8.55
N LEU A 41 5.90 0.00 -7.77
CA LEU A 41 4.87 0.88 -8.31
C LEU A 41 5.47 1.93 -9.23
N TYR A 42 6.56 2.60 -8.80
CA TYR A 42 7.23 3.57 -9.66
C TYR A 42 7.75 2.93 -10.94
N THR A 43 8.32 1.73 -10.83
CA THR A 43 8.79 0.98 -12.00
C THR A 43 7.62 0.67 -12.95
N GLY A 44 6.50 0.25 -12.39
CA GLY A 44 5.32 -0.07 -13.18
C GLY A 44 4.70 1.14 -13.87
N PHE A 45 4.79 2.33 -13.26
CA PHE A 45 4.24 3.56 -13.85
C PHE A 45 5.16 4.12 -14.93
N LYS A 46 6.47 3.82 -14.87
CA LYS A 46 7.49 4.43 -15.73
C LYS A 46 7.20 4.16 -17.20
N GLY A 47 7.18 5.23 -17.98
CA GLY A 47 6.98 5.15 -19.42
C GLY A 47 5.54 4.89 -19.86
N GLY A 48 4.63 4.70 -18.91
CA GLY A 48 3.22 4.51 -19.24
C GLY A 48 2.54 5.82 -19.61
N ILE A 49 1.41 5.71 -20.31
CA ILE A 49 0.62 6.88 -20.74
C ILE A 49 0.16 7.70 -19.53
N ARG A 50 -0.10 7.05 -18.41
CA ARG A 50 -0.65 7.69 -17.24
C ARG A 50 0.39 7.85 -16.12
N GLU A 51 1.66 7.85 -16.45
CA GLU A 51 2.72 7.92 -15.44
C GLU A 51 2.55 9.11 -14.49
N THR A 52 2.42 10.31 -15.04
CA THR A 52 2.27 11.52 -14.23
C THR A 52 1.05 11.46 -13.31
N LYS A 53 -0.07 11.03 -13.85
CA LYS A 53 -1.32 10.91 -13.10
C LYS A 53 -1.19 9.87 -11.98
N ASN A 54 -0.60 8.71 -12.29
CA ASN A 54 -0.44 7.65 -11.31
C ASN A 54 0.51 8.06 -10.19
N VAL A 55 1.58 8.78 -10.51
CA VAL A 55 2.51 9.30 -9.50
C VAL A 55 1.82 10.31 -8.59
N GLU A 56 1.00 11.20 -9.15
CA GLU A 56 0.23 12.16 -8.34
C GLU A 56 -0.73 11.48 -7.38
N ILE A 57 -1.44 10.45 -7.86
CA ILE A 57 -2.37 9.69 -7.03
C ILE A 57 -1.62 9.00 -5.90
N LEU A 58 -0.48 8.38 -6.21
CA LEU A 58 0.35 7.72 -5.21
C LEU A 58 0.82 8.72 -4.15
N HIS A 59 1.31 9.88 -4.56
CA HIS A 59 1.79 10.90 -3.63
C HIS A 59 0.66 11.37 -2.69
N ARG A 60 -0.55 11.55 -3.20
CA ARG A 60 -1.70 11.90 -2.36
C ARG A 60 -2.04 10.79 -1.39
N PHE A 61 -1.97 9.54 -1.84
CA PHE A 61 -2.22 8.38 -0.99
C PHE A 61 -1.21 8.35 0.16
N LEU A 62 0.07 8.55 -0.13
CA LEU A 62 1.13 8.50 0.88
C LEU A 62 1.05 9.63 1.90
N ARG A 63 0.35 10.72 1.61
CA ARG A 63 0.17 11.84 2.53
C ARG A 63 -0.97 11.64 3.52
N LYS A 64 -1.76 10.58 3.38
CA LYS A 64 -2.83 10.29 4.34
C LYS A 64 -2.24 9.98 5.70
N THR A 65 -2.89 10.46 6.76
CA THR A 65 -2.39 10.28 8.13
C THR A 65 -2.37 8.82 8.57
N THR A 66 -3.19 7.98 7.93
CA THR A 66 -3.28 6.55 8.25
C THR A 66 -2.24 5.71 7.50
N VAL A 67 -1.50 6.29 6.57
CA VAL A 67 -0.53 5.56 5.75
C VAL A 67 0.87 5.75 6.30
N ILE A 68 1.57 4.63 6.53
CA ILE A 68 2.94 4.61 7.03
C ILE A 68 3.82 3.88 6.03
N ILE A 69 4.90 4.54 5.61
CA ILE A 69 5.90 3.93 4.74
C ILE A 69 6.89 3.16 5.61
N LEU A 70 7.07 1.88 5.30
CA LEU A 70 8.04 1.03 6.00
C LEU A 70 9.36 1.03 5.26
N GLU A 71 10.42 1.45 5.94
CA GLU A 71 11.77 1.43 5.42
C GLU A 71 12.42 0.06 5.65
N ALA A 72 13.52 -0.22 4.95
CA ALA A 72 14.22 -1.51 5.06
C ALA A 72 15.15 -1.49 6.28
N THR A 73 14.59 -1.75 7.47
CA THR A 73 15.34 -1.79 8.73
C THR A 73 14.96 -3.05 9.50
N GLN A 74 15.72 -3.36 10.55
CA GLN A 74 15.40 -4.46 11.44
C GLN A 74 14.03 -4.22 12.10
N GLU A 75 13.74 -2.98 12.47
CA GLU A 75 12.44 -2.60 13.03
C GLU A 75 11.31 -2.93 12.07
N THR A 76 11.51 -2.65 10.78
CA THR A 76 10.55 -2.99 9.75
C THR A 76 10.29 -4.50 9.70
N ALA A 77 11.37 -5.31 9.83
CA ALA A 77 11.23 -6.76 9.85
C ALA A 77 10.39 -7.24 11.04
N GLU A 78 10.58 -6.62 12.20
CA GLU A 78 9.80 -6.92 13.40
C GLU A 78 8.33 -6.55 13.20
N ILE A 79 8.05 -5.39 12.62
CA ILE A 79 6.70 -4.94 12.29
C ILE A 79 6.05 -5.95 11.34
N PHE A 80 6.78 -6.38 10.31
CA PHE A 80 6.29 -7.37 9.36
C PHE A 80 5.86 -8.65 10.04
N GLY A 81 6.71 -9.16 10.95
CA GLY A 81 6.40 -10.37 11.70
C GLY A 81 5.15 -10.23 12.54
N THR A 82 4.98 -9.12 13.22
CA THR A 82 3.82 -8.84 14.07
C THR A 82 2.56 -8.64 13.24
N VAL A 83 2.68 -7.81 12.22
CA VAL A 83 1.54 -7.37 11.42
C VAL A 83 1.01 -8.50 10.54
N LYS A 84 1.88 -9.36 10.03
CA LYS A 84 1.48 -10.49 9.18
C LYS A 84 0.60 -11.49 9.91
N ASN A 85 0.71 -11.58 11.23
CA ASN A 85 -0.14 -12.46 12.03
C ASN A 85 -1.49 -11.83 12.40
N SER A 86 -1.59 -10.51 12.36
CA SER A 86 -2.80 -9.78 12.74
C SER A 86 -3.45 -9.06 11.56
N LEU A 87 -2.83 -9.10 10.39
CA LEU A 87 -3.26 -8.34 9.22
C LEU A 87 -4.26 -9.07 8.39
N LYS A 88 -5.16 -8.26 7.86
CA LYS A 88 -5.89 -8.62 6.65
C LYS A 88 -5.10 -8.03 5.50
N LEU A 89 -4.65 -8.88 4.58
CA LEU A 89 -4.07 -8.39 3.34
C LEU A 89 -5.18 -7.75 2.52
N ALA A 90 -4.94 -6.53 2.06
CA ALA A 90 -5.87 -5.85 1.18
C ALA A 90 -5.52 -6.24 -0.25
N GLY A 91 -6.45 -6.88 -0.93
CA GLY A 91 -6.29 -7.19 -2.33
C GLY A 91 -6.62 -8.63 -2.69
N PRO A 92 -6.76 -8.89 -3.99
CA PRO A 92 -7.03 -10.23 -4.49
C PRO A 92 -5.79 -11.11 -4.37
N HIS A 93 -6.00 -12.35 -4.03
CA HIS A 93 -4.96 -13.38 -4.02
C HIS A 93 -5.32 -14.48 -4.99
#